data_fcd0bb524664de2b90a5650ef9ea1252
#
_entry.id   fcd0bb524664de2b90a5650ef9ea1252
#
_cell.length_a   1.000
_cell.length_b   1.000
_cell.length_c   1.000
_cell.angle_alpha   90.00
_cell.angle_beta   90.00
_cell.angle_gamma   90.00
#
_symmetry.space_group_name_H-M   'P 1'
#
loop_
_entity.id
_entity.type
_entity.pdbx_description
1 polymer ?
#
loop_
_entity_poly.entity_id
_entity_poly.type
_entity_poly.pdbx_seq_one_letter_code
_entity_poly.pdbx_strand_id
1 'polypeptide(L)'
;HRWVPAATWAIVHMFTLGLITNSILVWGQHFTETLLHRRLPESTRALQVRRIMVLNVGIVVLMVGMIASVPAAVIVGAVVVGGAVTWYIIDLVRQLRAAAPSRFRPIVLYYAVAAAFLPVGAVAGAFMGVGVSEEWAIRLHAFHLAVNVLGFVGLTVLTTLVTFWAMVLRAPMADGQDTAATKSLAVLAASVVAVAIASLAGAWPVAAAALVVYLAAVLWHLLYLARMARSAPP
;
A
#
# COMPACT_ATOMS: atom_id res chain seq x y z
N HIS A 1 -10.63 -30.90 9.51
CA HIS A 1 -10.71 -30.00 8.33
C HIS A 1 -10.70 -28.49 8.63
N ARG A 2 -10.69 -28.04 9.90
CA ARG A 2 -10.61 -26.61 10.26
C ARG A 2 -9.19 -26.00 10.07
N TRP A 3 -8.16 -26.81 10.00
CA TRP A 3 -6.77 -26.33 9.97
C TRP A 3 -6.31 -25.78 8.60
N VAL A 4 -6.80 -26.34 7.51
CA VAL A 4 -6.37 -25.93 6.15
C VAL A 4 -6.77 -24.49 5.83
N PRO A 5 -8.01 -24.03 6.08
CA PRO A 5 -8.37 -22.64 5.86
C PRO A 5 -7.60 -21.66 6.76
N ALA A 6 -7.40 -21.99 8.03
CA ALA A 6 -6.64 -21.16 8.97
C ALA A 6 -5.15 -21.10 8.59
N ALA A 7 -4.55 -22.22 8.17
CA ALA A 7 -3.17 -22.26 7.71
C ALA A 7 -2.96 -21.42 6.44
N THR A 8 -3.84 -21.54 5.45
CA THR A 8 -3.77 -20.73 4.23
C THR A 8 -3.90 -19.25 4.55
N TRP A 9 -4.87 -18.86 5.38
CA TRP A 9 -5.04 -17.50 5.84
C TRP A 9 -3.75 -16.98 6.54
N ALA A 10 -3.19 -17.77 7.44
CA ALA A 10 -1.98 -17.43 8.18
C ALA A 10 -0.78 -17.22 7.23
N ILE A 11 -0.55 -18.12 6.28
CA ILE A 11 0.54 -18.01 5.30
C ILE A 11 0.41 -16.73 4.47
N VAL A 12 -0.79 -16.45 3.94
CA VAL A 12 -1.05 -15.24 3.15
C VAL A 12 -0.77 -13.98 3.98
N HIS A 13 -1.25 -13.92 5.24
CA HIS A 13 -1.05 -12.73 6.07
C HIS A 13 0.38 -12.62 6.60
N MET A 14 1.07 -13.72 6.90
CA MET A 14 2.51 -13.67 7.20
C MET A 14 3.31 -13.13 6.02
N PHE A 15 2.97 -13.52 4.80
CA PHE A 15 3.64 -13.01 3.62
C PHE A 15 3.29 -11.55 3.36
N THR A 16 2.02 -11.18 3.40
CA THR A 16 1.57 -9.81 3.07
C THR A 16 1.88 -8.80 4.19
N LEU A 17 1.56 -9.10 5.44
CA LEU A 17 1.85 -8.22 6.57
C LEU A 17 3.30 -8.38 7.06
N GLY A 18 3.78 -9.62 7.19
CA GLY A 18 5.11 -9.89 7.71
C GLY A 18 6.23 -9.50 6.73
N LEU A 19 6.16 -9.90 5.47
CA LEU A 19 7.21 -9.62 4.50
C LEU A 19 6.95 -8.36 3.69
N ILE A 20 5.82 -8.30 2.95
CA ILE A 20 5.57 -7.20 2.01
C ILE A 20 5.41 -5.87 2.72
N THR A 21 4.61 -5.81 3.79
CA THR A 21 4.39 -4.55 4.53
C THR A 21 5.68 -4.02 5.15
N ASN A 22 6.47 -4.88 5.80
CA ASN A 22 7.78 -4.47 6.34
C ASN A 22 8.70 -3.95 5.24
N SER A 23 8.78 -4.65 4.11
CA SER A 23 9.59 -4.22 2.96
C SER A 23 9.13 -2.85 2.43
N ILE A 24 7.82 -2.64 2.27
CA ILE A 24 7.26 -1.36 1.82
C ILE A 24 7.63 -0.23 2.78
N LEU A 25 7.48 -0.42 4.10
CA LEU A 25 7.76 0.62 5.07
C LEU A 25 9.26 0.98 5.13
N VAL A 26 10.13 -0.03 5.03
CA VAL A 26 11.59 0.18 5.06
C VAL A 26 12.07 0.85 3.78
N TRP A 27 11.73 0.29 2.62
CA TRP A 27 12.17 0.81 1.34
C TRP A 27 11.48 2.12 0.96
N GLY A 28 10.19 2.27 1.27
CA GLY A 28 9.46 3.53 1.05
C GLY A 28 10.05 4.70 1.84
N GLN A 29 10.53 4.45 3.09
CA GLN A 29 11.27 5.43 3.86
C GLN A 29 12.60 5.78 3.19
N HIS A 30 13.38 4.78 2.77
CA HIS A 30 14.65 4.98 2.08
C HIS A 30 14.48 5.78 0.77
N PHE A 31 13.50 5.41 -0.05
CA PHE A 31 13.19 6.14 -1.28
C PHE A 31 12.73 7.57 -1.00
N THR A 32 11.94 7.80 0.04
CA THR A 32 11.53 9.15 0.42
C THR A 32 12.72 10.04 0.75
N GLU A 33 13.66 9.57 1.56
CA GLU A 33 14.89 10.31 1.88
C GLU A 33 15.72 10.61 0.63
N THR A 34 15.85 9.64 -0.27
CA THR A 34 16.61 9.76 -1.53
C THR A 34 15.94 10.75 -2.49
N LEU A 35 14.62 10.61 -2.72
CA LEU A 35 13.89 11.44 -3.69
C LEU A 35 13.70 12.89 -3.23
N LEU A 36 13.64 13.11 -1.92
CA LEU A 36 13.61 14.45 -1.34
C LEU A 36 15.00 15.03 -1.07
N HIS A 37 16.08 14.31 -1.40
CA HIS A 37 17.47 14.68 -1.12
C HIS A 37 17.69 15.10 0.34
N ARG A 38 17.00 14.41 1.27
CA ARG A 38 17.00 14.74 2.69
C ARG A 38 17.25 13.52 3.54
N ARG A 39 18.50 13.33 3.95
CA ARG A 39 18.82 12.32 4.96
C ARG A 39 18.32 12.76 6.33
N LEU A 40 17.64 11.87 7.02
CA LEU A 40 17.20 12.10 8.38
C LEU A 40 18.37 11.91 9.37
N PRO A 41 18.37 12.65 10.50
CA PRO A 41 19.34 12.44 11.57
C PRO A 41 19.30 11.00 12.12
N GLU A 42 20.43 10.54 12.63
CA GLU A 42 20.51 9.19 13.22
C GLU A 42 19.54 8.97 14.40
N SER A 43 19.25 10.02 15.17
CA SER A 43 18.25 9.97 16.23
C SER A 43 16.86 9.55 15.72
N THR A 44 16.53 9.87 14.47
CA THR A 44 15.26 9.50 13.84
C THR A 44 15.22 8.01 13.45
N ARG A 45 16.38 7.38 13.22
CA ARG A 45 16.45 5.94 12.88
C ARG A 45 15.97 5.06 14.02
N ALA A 46 16.25 5.42 15.28
CA ALA A 46 15.72 4.71 16.43
C ALA A 46 14.18 4.70 16.46
N LEU A 47 13.56 5.81 16.05
CA LEU A 47 12.09 5.91 15.92
C LEU A 47 11.55 5.04 14.78
N GLN A 48 12.26 4.98 13.65
CA GLN A 48 11.89 4.10 12.53
C GLN A 48 11.96 2.63 12.95
N VAL A 49 13.02 2.20 13.63
CA VAL A 49 13.15 0.84 14.17
C VAL A 49 12.02 0.54 15.16
N ARG A 50 11.74 1.46 16.10
CA ARG A 50 10.62 1.31 17.05
C ARG A 50 9.29 1.13 16.35
N ARG A 51 9.02 1.90 15.28
CA ARG A 51 7.79 1.78 14.48
C ARG A 51 7.67 0.39 13.85
N ILE A 52 8.76 -0.14 13.29
CA ILE A 52 8.78 -1.50 12.72
C ILE A 52 8.57 -2.55 13.82
N MET A 53 9.14 -2.38 15.00
CA MET A 53 8.90 -3.28 16.14
C MET A 53 7.43 -3.26 16.57
N VAL A 54 6.81 -2.07 16.68
CA VAL A 54 5.38 -1.92 16.99
C VAL A 54 4.51 -2.60 15.93
N LEU A 55 4.82 -2.41 14.65
CA LEU A 55 4.14 -3.09 13.55
C LEU A 55 4.21 -4.61 13.72
N ASN A 56 5.39 -5.16 13.94
CA ASN A 56 5.58 -6.61 14.04
C ASN A 56 4.91 -7.20 15.29
N VAL A 57 4.92 -6.49 16.41
CA VAL A 57 4.15 -6.88 17.61
C VAL A 57 2.64 -6.93 17.26
N GLY A 58 2.13 -5.90 16.58
CA GLY A 58 0.73 -5.88 16.13
C GLY A 58 0.40 -7.04 15.21
N ILE A 59 1.29 -7.38 14.27
CA ILE A 59 1.12 -8.53 13.36
C ILE A 59 1.05 -9.84 14.16
N VAL A 60 1.97 -10.05 15.09
CA VAL A 60 1.98 -11.27 15.93
C VAL A 60 0.71 -11.37 16.76
N VAL A 61 0.26 -10.29 17.40
CA VAL A 61 -0.97 -10.26 18.18
C VAL A 61 -2.19 -10.56 17.30
N LEU A 62 -2.26 -9.98 16.11
CA LEU A 62 -3.31 -10.24 15.12
C LEU A 62 -3.34 -11.73 14.72
N MET A 63 -2.17 -12.29 14.38
CA MET A 63 -2.03 -13.67 13.95
C MET A 63 -2.45 -14.65 15.05
N VAL A 64 -1.96 -14.43 16.27
CA VAL A 64 -2.33 -15.26 17.45
C VAL A 64 -3.83 -15.13 17.72
N GLY A 65 -4.38 -13.91 17.67
CA GLY A 65 -5.82 -13.67 17.87
C GLY A 65 -6.69 -14.42 16.88
N MET A 66 -6.33 -14.45 15.61
CA MET A 66 -7.04 -15.19 14.57
C MET A 66 -6.93 -16.71 14.76
N ILE A 67 -5.73 -17.23 15.01
CA ILE A 67 -5.49 -18.67 15.19
C ILE A 67 -6.19 -19.19 16.45
N ALA A 68 -6.13 -18.43 17.54
CA ALA A 68 -6.74 -18.79 18.81
C ALA A 68 -8.24 -18.44 18.87
N SER A 69 -8.78 -17.80 17.83
CA SER A 69 -10.19 -17.33 17.79
C SER A 69 -10.52 -16.38 18.95
N VAL A 70 -9.60 -15.43 19.25
CA VAL A 70 -9.76 -14.43 20.32
C VAL A 70 -10.04 -13.05 19.68
N PRO A 71 -11.31 -12.61 19.57
CA PRO A 71 -11.70 -11.38 18.87
C PRO A 71 -11.00 -10.12 19.41
N ALA A 72 -10.82 -10.03 20.72
CA ALA A 72 -10.13 -8.88 21.33
C ALA A 72 -8.68 -8.77 20.85
N ALA A 73 -7.96 -9.87 20.70
CA ALA A 73 -6.58 -9.87 20.17
C ALA A 73 -6.56 -9.49 18.69
N VAL A 74 -7.56 -9.91 17.89
CA VAL A 74 -7.70 -9.49 16.49
C VAL A 74 -7.87 -7.97 16.39
N ILE A 75 -8.77 -7.39 17.19
CA ILE A 75 -9.00 -5.94 17.21
C ILE A 75 -7.74 -5.20 17.65
N VAL A 76 -7.12 -5.61 18.76
CA VAL A 76 -5.89 -4.97 19.29
C VAL A 76 -4.77 -5.04 18.24
N GLY A 77 -4.54 -6.20 17.65
CA GLY A 77 -3.53 -6.39 16.61
C GLY A 77 -3.79 -5.51 15.40
N ALA A 78 -5.03 -5.44 14.91
CA ALA A 78 -5.40 -4.59 13.78
C ALA A 78 -5.21 -3.09 14.09
N VAL A 79 -5.58 -2.64 15.30
CA VAL A 79 -5.36 -1.26 15.76
C VAL A 79 -3.87 -0.92 15.84
N VAL A 80 -3.05 -1.83 16.37
CA VAL A 80 -1.59 -1.63 16.48
C VAL A 80 -0.96 -1.58 15.09
N VAL A 81 -1.32 -2.48 14.18
CA VAL A 81 -0.84 -2.48 12.78
C VAL A 81 -1.26 -1.19 12.07
N GLY A 82 -2.55 -0.84 12.12
CA GLY A 82 -3.06 0.40 11.53
C GLY A 82 -2.41 1.65 12.11
N GLY A 83 -2.20 1.68 13.43
CA GLY A 83 -1.51 2.77 14.13
C GLY A 83 -0.04 2.93 13.72
N ALA A 84 0.69 1.82 13.59
CA ALA A 84 2.09 1.85 13.14
C ALA A 84 2.22 2.39 11.70
N VAL A 85 1.30 1.99 10.80
CA VAL A 85 1.29 2.48 9.42
C VAL A 85 0.81 3.94 9.37
N THR A 86 -0.15 4.33 10.18
CA THR A 86 -0.56 5.74 10.30
C THR A 86 0.60 6.62 10.79
N TRP A 87 1.38 6.15 11.75
CA TRP A 87 2.62 6.83 12.15
C TRP A 87 3.59 6.98 10.97
N TYR A 88 3.79 5.93 10.18
CA TYR A 88 4.60 6.01 8.95
C TYR A 88 4.09 7.08 7.98
N ILE A 89 2.77 7.13 7.72
CA ILE A 89 2.15 8.14 6.84
C ILE A 89 2.42 9.56 7.36
N ILE A 90 2.24 9.78 8.65
CA ILE A 90 2.50 11.08 9.29
C ILE A 90 3.96 11.49 9.09
N ASP A 91 4.90 10.57 9.25
CA ASP A 91 6.32 10.85 9.06
C ASP A 91 6.64 11.17 7.60
N LEU A 92 6.07 10.45 6.62
CA LEU A 92 6.21 10.77 5.20
C LEU A 92 5.68 12.18 4.87
N VAL A 93 4.48 12.49 5.35
CA VAL A 93 3.86 13.81 5.13
C VAL A 93 4.68 14.94 5.78
N ARG A 94 5.22 14.73 6.98
CA ARG A 94 6.11 15.69 7.64
C ARG A 94 7.39 15.92 6.84
N GLN A 95 8.02 14.85 6.34
CA GLN A 95 9.19 14.94 5.49
C GLN A 95 8.89 15.68 4.19
N LEU A 96 7.74 15.36 3.56
CA LEU A 96 7.28 16.02 2.33
C LEU A 96 7.04 17.53 2.54
N ARG A 97 6.44 17.92 3.68
CA ARG A 97 6.19 19.32 4.00
C ARG A 97 7.48 20.09 4.28
N ALA A 98 8.46 19.45 4.90
CA ALA A 98 9.73 20.05 5.28
C ALA A 98 10.81 20.03 4.18
N ALA A 99 10.56 19.34 3.06
CA ALA A 99 11.49 19.26 1.95
C ALA A 99 11.37 20.49 1.03
N ALA A 100 12.50 20.89 0.42
CA ALA A 100 12.52 21.88 -0.65
C ALA A 100 11.65 21.41 -1.85
N PRO A 101 11.20 22.31 -2.73
CA PRO A 101 10.53 21.94 -3.97
C PRO A 101 11.35 20.92 -4.77
N SER A 102 10.72 19.79 -5.11
CA SER A 102 11.34 18.71 -5.89
C SER A 102 10.30 18.15 -6.85
N ARG A 103 10.72 17.80 -8.07
CA ARG A 103 9.87 17.11 -9.05
C ARG A 103 9.38 15.73 -8.56
N PHE A 104 10.05 15.17 -7.56
CA PHE A 104 9.70 13.86 -6.99
C PHE A 104 8.67 13.94 -5.84
N ARG A 105 8.24 15.13 -5.43
CA ARG A 105 7.22 15.28 -4.37
C ARG A 105 5.93 14.51 -4.64
N PRO A 106 5.39 14.47 -5.88
CA PRO A 106 4.22 13.65 -6.18
C PRO A 106 4.45 12.15 -5.93
N ILE A 107 5.64 11.64 -6.24
CA ILE A 107 5.98 10.22 -6.01
C ILE A 107 5.94 9.90 -4.51
N VAL A 108 6.53 10.76 -3.67
CA VAL A 108 6.48 10.57 -2.21
C VAL A 108 5.05 10.69 -1.67
N LEU A 109 4.24 11.60 -2.24
CA LEU A 109 2.82 11.71 -1.90
C LEU A 109 2.09 10.38 -2.18
N TYR A 110 2.37 9.73 -3.30
CA TYR A 110 1.75 8.43 -3.62
C TYR A 110 2.18 7.30 -2.70
N TYR A 111 3.40 7.30 -2.13
CA TYR A 111 3.74 6.38 -1.05
C TYR A 111 2.85 6.59 0.18
N ALA A 112 2.58 7.84 0.54
CA ALA A 112 1.67 8.14 1.66
C ALA A 112 0.22 7.74 1.34
N VAL A 113 -0.25 8.00 0.10
CA VAL A 113 -1.59 7.61 -0.37
C VAL A 113 -1.73 6.08 -0.40
N ALA A 114 -0.74 5.37 -0.94
CA ALA A 114 -0.73 3.91 -0.95
C ALA A 114 -0.77 3.34 0.47
N ALA A 115 0.07 3.87 1.37
CA ALA A 115 0.11 3.44 2.77
C ALA A 115 -1.22 3.67 3.50
N ALA A 116 -1.99 4.71 3.14
CA ALA A 116 -3.27 5.02 3.76
C ALA A 116 -4.35 3.94 3.51
N PHE A 117 -4.21 3.14 2.48
CA PHE A 117 -5.15 2.03 2.22
C PHE A 117 -5.02 0.89 3.23
N LEU A 118 -3.82 0.65 3.79
CA LEU A 118 -3.63 -0.48 4.72
C LEU A 118 -4.40 -0.34 6.04
N PRO A 119 -4.38 0.80 6.78
CA PRO A 119 -5.21 0.97 7.97
C PRO A 119 -6.69 0.78 7.69
N VAL A 120 -7.18 1.27 6.54
CA VAL A 120 -8.57 1.10 6.10
C VAL A 120 -8.88 -0.38 5.86
N GLY A 121 -7.96 -1.10 5.20
CA GLY A 121 -8.07 -2.54 5.00
C GLY A 121 -7.98 -3.33 6.31
N ALA A 122 -7.17 -2.90 7.28
CA ALA A 122 -7.08 -3.53 8.60
C ALA A 122 -8.39 -3.46 9.37
N VAL A 123 -9.13 -2.35 9.28
CA VAL A 123 -10.47 -2.21 9.86
C VAL A 123 -11.42 -3.25 9.26
N ALA A 124 -11.48 -3.38 7.94
CA ALA A 124 -12.33 -4.39 7.28
C ALA A 124 -11.94 -5.83 7.68
N GLY A 125 -10.63 -6.10 7.75
CA GLY A 125 -10.10 -7.39 8.23
C GLY A 125 -10.50 -7.69 9.66
N ALA A 126 -10.47 -6.71 10.55
CA ALA A 126 -10.90 -6.86 11.95
C ALA A 126 -12.40 -7.21 12.05
N PHE A 127 -13.27 -6.52 11.30
CA PHE A 127 -14.69 -6.85 11.26
C PHE A 127 -14.94 -8.30 10.81
N MET A 128 -14.26 -8.75 9.76
CA MET A 128 -14.36 -10.14 9.30
C MET A 128 -13.82 -11.13 10.34
N GLY A 129 -12.73 -10.78 11.04
CA GLY A 129 -12.12 -11.62 12.07
C GLY A 129 -12.96 -11.76 13.34
N VAL A 130 -13.78 -10.75 13.66
CA VAL A 130 -14.73 -10.81 14.79
C VAL A 130 -16.00 -11.58 14.43
N GLY A 131 -16.35 -11.60 13.15
CA GLY A 131 -17.53 -12.26 12.63
C GLY A 131 -18.60 -11.26 12.17
N VAL A 132 -19.07 -11.47 10.96
CA VAL A 132 -20.15 -10.69 10.32
C VAL A 132 -21.08 -11.66 9.58
N SER A 133 -22.24 -11.19 9.12
CA SER A 133 -23.12 -11.99 8.26
C SER A 133 -22.42 -12.36 6.94
N GLU A 134 -22.86 -13.44 6.29
CA GLU A 134 -22.27 -13.92 5.04
C GLU A 134 -22.25 -12.84 3.95
N GLU A 135 -23.31 -12.08 3.81
CA GLU A 135 -23.41 -10.98 2.86
C GLU A 135 -22.33 -9.91 3.13
N TRP A 136 -22.17 -9.49 4.38
CA TRP A 136 -21.12 -8.53 4.75
C TRP A 136 -19.73 -9.12 4.62
N ALA A 137 -19.55 -10.41 4.89
CA ALA A 137 -18.26 -11.07 4.68
C ALA A 137 -17.80 -10.99 3.21
N ILE A 138 -18.69 -11.24 2.25
CA ILE A 138 -18.39 -11.13 0.81
C ILE A 138 -18.02 -9.68 0.44
N ARG A 139 -18.81 -8.69 0.89
CA ARG A 139 -18.55 -7.26 0.60
C ARG A 139 -17.25 -6.78 1.22
N LEU A 140 -17.02 -7.08 2.50
CA LEU A 140 -15.80 -6.71 3.21
C LEU A 140 -14.56 -7.42 2.66
N HIS A 141 -14.69 -8.66 2.18
CA HIS A 141 -13.58 -9.38 1.57
C HIS A 141 -13.14 -8.71 0.25
N ALA A 142 -14.09 -8.38 -0.61
CA ALA A 142 -13.80 -7.65 -1.86
C ALA A 142 -13.20 -6.26 -1.58
N PHE A 143 -13.76 -5.53 -0.61
CA PHE A 143 -13.22 -4.26 -0.15
C PHE A 143 -11.78 -4.40 0.37
N HIS A 144 -11.55 -5.37 1.27
CA HIS A 144 -10.24 -5.65 1.88
C HIS A 144 -9.19 -5.98 0.82
N LEU A 145 -9.54 -6.81 -0.18
CA LEU A 145 -8.66 -7.10 -1.31
C LEU A 145 -8.37 -5.84 -2.14
N ALA A 146 -9.39 -5.06 -2.47
CA ALA A 146 -9.21 -3.85 -3.27
C ALA A 146 -8.25 -2.86 -2.58
N VAL A 147 -8.48 -2.52 -1.32
CA VAL A 147 -7.65 -1.53 -0.63
C VAL A 147 -6.24 -2.04 -0.30
N ASN A 148 -6.07 -3.32 0.05
CA ASN A 148 -4.75 -3.83 0.41
C ASN A 148 -3.92 -4.26 -0.81
N VAL A 149 -4.52 -4.99 -1.76
CA VAL A 149 -3.77 -5.52 -2.91
C VAL A 149 -3.62 -4.46 -4.00
N LEU A 150 -4.74 -3.84 -4.45
CA LEU A 150 -4.68 -2.84 -5.51
C LEU A 150 -4.19 -1.49 -4.98
N GLY A 151 -4.67 -1.08 -3.80
CA GLY A 151 -4.32 0.19 -3.16
C GLY A 151 -2.92 0.16 -2.55
N PHE A 152 -2.74 -0.52 -1.43
CA PHE A 152 -1.48 -0.48 -0.68
C PHE A 152 -0.31 -1.07 -1.46
N VAL A 153 -0.40 -2.33 -1.89
CA VAL A 153 0.71 -3.01 -2.58
C VAL A 153 0.83 -2.50 -4.02
N GLY A 154 -0.25 -2.52 -4.78
CA GLY A 154 -0.26 -2.18 -6.21
C GLY A 154 0.23 -0.76 -6.48
N LEU A 155 -0.33 0.25 -5.78
CA LEU A 155 0.12 1.63 -5.93
C LEU A 155 1.58 1.82 -5.49
N THR A 156 2.02 1.16 -4.40
CA THR A 156 3.42 1.24 -3.97
C THR A 156 4.36 0.71 -5.04
N VAL A 157 4.05 -0.45 -5.62
CA VAL A 157 4.87 -1.06 -6.68
C VAL A 157 4.91 -0.16 -7.91
N LEU A 158 3.75 0.28 -8.40
CA LEU A 158 3.67 1.14 -9.59
C LEU A 158 4.36 2.49 -9.37
N THR A 159 4.22 3.09 -8.18
CA THR A 159 4.93 4.32 -7.80
C THR A 159 6.45 4.12 -7.80
N THR A 160 6.91 2.99 -7.23
CA THR A 160 8.35 2.66 -7.19
C THR A 160 8.91 2.48 -8.60
N LEU A 161 8.17 1.83 -9.50
CA LEU A 161 8.60 1.60 -10.87
C LEU A 161 8.88 2.89 -11.64
N VAL A 162 8.21 4.00 -11.35
CA VAL A 162 8.45 5.28 -12.03
C VAL A 162 9.91 5.74 -11.88
N THR A 163 10.44 5.65 -10.68
CA THR A 163 11.80 6.12 -10.37
C THR A 163 12.85 5.03 -10.54
N PHE A 164 12.52 3.82 -10.12
CA PHE A 164 13.43 2.68 -10.19
C PHE A 164 13.73 2.27 -11.63
N TRP A 165 12.72 2.32 -12.51
CA TRP A 165 12.88 1.97 -13.92
C TRP A 165 13.85 2.91 -14.65
N ALA A 166 13.71 4.21 -14.44
CA ALA A 166 14.65 5.20 -15.00
C ALA A 166 16.09 4.98 -14.49
N MET A 167 16.25 4.63 -13.20
CA MET A 167 17.55 4.35 -12.61
C MET A 167 18.19 3.07 -13.16
N VAL A 168 17.43 1.99 -13.31
CA VAL A 168 17.92 0.71 -13.86
C VAL A 168 18.33 0.85 -15.32
N LEU A 169 17.56 1.58 -16.11
CA LEU A 169 17.83 1.82 -17.53
C LEU A 169 18.89 2.92 -17.76
N ARG A 170 19.37 3.59 -16.70
CA ARG A 170 20.24 4.79 -16.82
C ARG A 170 19.68 5.82 -17.80
N ALA A 171 18.38 5.83 -17.98
CA ALA A 171 17.69 6.74 -18.89
C ALA A 171 17.39 8.06 -18.17
N PRO A 172 17.62 9.21 -18.79
CA PRO A 172 17.16 10.47 -18.26
C PRO A 172 15.63 10.47 -18.23
N MET A 173 15.04 10.96 -17.16
CA MET A 173 13.60 11.21 -17.16
C MET A 173 13.29 12.32 -18.16
N ALA A 174 12.53 12.03 -19.21
CA ALA A 174 12.17 13.02 -20.22
C ALA A 174 11.24 14.09 -19.64
N ASP A 175 11.22 15.27 -20.25
CA ASP A 175 10.34 16.36 -19.85
C ASP A 175 8.87 15.95 -19.91
N GLY A 176 8.09 16.26 -18.86
CA GLY A 176 6.67 15.87 -18.75
C GLY A 176 6.41 14.44 -18.28
N GLN A 177 7.42 13.64 -18.04
CA GLN A 177 7.29 12.26 -17.56
C GLN A 177 6.68 12.17 -16.17
N ASP A 178 7.05 13.06 -15.27
CA ASP A 178 6.51 13.19 -13.92
C ASP A 178 5.00 13.50 -13.95
N THR A 179 4.56 14.33 -14.90
CA THR A 179 3.14 14.67 -15.06
C THR A 179 2.30 13.46 -15.54
N ALA A 180 2.78 12.70 -16.52
CA ALA A 180 2.08 11.52 -17.02
C ALA A 180 1.99 10.42 -15.96
N ALA A 181 3.10 10.15 -15.26
CA ALA A 181 3.15 9.21 -14.13
C ALA A 181 2.17 9.64 -13.02
N THR A 182 2.17 10.93 -12.65
CA THR A 182 1.27 11.46 -11.62
C THR A 182 -0.19 11.29 -12.01
N LYS A 183 -0.56 11.56 -13.27
CA LYS A 183 -1.92 11.38 -13.76
C LYS A 183 -2.36 9.91 -13.72
N SER A 184 -1.50 8.99 -14.17
CA SER A 184 -1.83 7.56 -14.11
C SER A 184 -2.02 7.06 -12.68
N LEU A 185 -1.18 7.48 -11.76
CA LEU A 185 -1.30 7.13 -10.34
C LEU A 185 -2.57 7.71 -9.71
N ALA A 186 -2.99 8.93 -10.11
CA ALA A 186 -4.26 9.51 -9.66
C ALA A 186 -5.47 8.67 -10.11
N VAL A 187 -5.47 8.24 -11.37
CA VAL A 187 -6.54 7.36 -11.90
C VAL A 187 -6.55 6.03 -11.18
N LEU A 188 -5.38 5.43 -10.94
CA LEU A 188 -5.25 4.17 -10.19
C LEU A 188 -5.81 4.31 -8.76
N ALA A 189 -5.42 5.35 -8.03
CA ALA A 189 -5.92 5.57 -6.66
C ALA A 189 -7.44 5.79 -6.63
N ALA A 190 -7.97 6.60 -7.55
CA ALA A 190 -9.41 6.83 -7.68
C ALA A 190 -10.17 5.54 -8.02
N SER A 191 -9.62 4.70 -8.91
CA SER A 191 -10.21 3.42 -9.27
C SER A 191 -10.26 2.46 -8.09
N VAL A 192 -9.20 2.40 -7.25
CA VAL A 192 -9.21 1.59 -6.02
C VAL A 192 -10.33 2.04 -5.10
N VAL A 193 -10.49 3.34 -4.88
CA VAL A 193 -11.58 3.89 -4.05
C VAL A 193 -12.94 3.53 -4.63
N ALA A 194 -13.11 3.63 -5.95
CA ALA A 194 -14.36 3.27 -6.61
C ALA A 194 -14.69 1.77 -6.47
N VAL A 195 -13.69 0.87 -6.68
CA VAL A 195 -13.86 -0.58 -6.47
C VAL A 195 -14.25 -0.85 -5.01
N ALA A 196 -13.55 -0.23 -4.06
CA ALA A 196 -13.80 -0.43 -2.64
C ALA A 196 -15.21 0.00 -2.23
N ILE A 197 -15.62 1.23 -2.58
CA ILE A 197 -16.97 1.75 -2.25
C ILE A 197 -18.05 0.92 -2.92
N ALA A 198 -17.90 0.58 -4.20
CA ALA A 198 -18.86 -0.23 -4.93
C ALA A 198 -19.00 -1.64 -4.33
N SER A 199 -17.90 -2.24 -3.87
CA SER A 199 -17.91 -3.54 -3.18
C SER A 199 -18.69 -3.49 -1.87
N LEU A 200 -18.48 -2.45 -1.04
CA LEU A 200 -19.24 -2.26 0.21
C LEU A 200 -20.74 -2.05 -0.06
N ALA A 201 -21.07 -1.32 -1.11
CA ALA A 201 -22.45 -1.09 -1.53
C ALA A 201 -23.11 -2.33 -2.17
N GLY A 202 -22.35 -3.39 -2.47
CA GLY A 202 -22.85 -4.54 -3.23
C GLY A 202 -23.13 -4.23 -4.70
N ALA A 203 -22.63 -3.12 -5.22
CA ALA A 203 -22.79 -2.67 -6.59
C ALA A 203 -21.76 -3.34 -7.53
N TRP A 204 -21.83 -4.67 -7.67
CA TRP A 204 -20.87 -5.49 -8.38
C TRP A 204 -20.57 -5.05 -9.82
N PRO A 205 -21.56 -4.64 -10.64
CA PRO A 205 -21.27 -4.13 -11.99
C PRO A 205 -20.41 -2.85 -11.97
N VAL A 206 -20.63 -1.97 -10.97
CA VAL A 206 -19.83 -0.74 -10.80
C VAL A 206 -18.43 -1.08 -10.33
N ALA A 207 -18.30 -2.03 -9.40
CA ALA A 207 -17.00 -2.53 -8.94
C ALA A 207 -16.19 -3.14 -10.11
N ALA A 208 -16.84 -3.94 -10.96
CA ALA A 208 -16.23 -4.53 -12.14
C ALA A 208 -15.80 -3.45 -13.17
N ALA A 209 -16.64 -2.45 -13.44
CA ALA A 209 -16.28 -1.34 -14.31
C ALA A 209 -15.09 -0.54 -13.76
N ALA A 210 -15.08 -0.24 -12.47
CA ALA A 210 -13.95 0.45 -11.82
C ALA A 210 -12.66 -0.38 -11.87
N LEU A 211 -12.76 -1.71 -11.74
CA LEU A 211 -11.60 -2.60 -11.89
C LEU A 211 -11.05 -2.60 -13.33
N VAL A 212 -11.93 -2.55 -14.35
CA VAL A 212 -11.51 -2.38 -15.75
C VAL A 212 -10.76 -1.07 -15.94
N VAL A 213 -11.23 0.04 -15.34
CA VAL A 213 -10.51 1.32 -15.38
C VAL A 213 -9.16 1.22 -14.70
N TYR A 214 -9.07 0.53 -13.54
CA TYR A 214 -7.80 0.26 -12.86
C TYR A 214 -6.83 -0.49 -13.78
N LEU A 215 -7.27 -1.59 -14.41
CA LEU A 215 -6.44 -2.39 -15.30
C LEU A 215 -5.99 -1.59 -16.55
N ALA A 216 -6.87 -0.77 -17.12
CA ALA A 216 -6.51 0.13 -18.21
C ALA A 216 -5.46 1.17 -17.78
N ALA A 217 -5.57 1.70 -16.56
CA ALA A 217 -4.58 2.63 -16.00
C ALA A 217 -3.23 1.93 -15.70
N VAL A 218 -3.23 0.68 -15.24
CA VAL A 218 -2.02 -0.14 -15.11
C VAL A 218 -1.36 -0.33 -16.48
N LEU A 219 -2.14 -0.71 -17.49
CA LEU A 219 -1.62 -0.89 -18.85
C LEU A 219 -1.03 0.41 -19.38
N TRP A 220 -1.73 1.53 -19.22
CA TRP A 220 -1.21 2.84 -19.59
C TRP A 220 0.12 3.14 -18.91
N HIS A 221 0.21 2.89 -17.59
CA HIS A 221 1.43 3.08 -16.82
C HIS A 221 2.59 2.20 -17.33
N LEU A 222 2.32 0.93 -17.61
CA LEU A 222 3.32 0.00 -18.13
C LEU A 222 3.77 0.35 -19.56
N LEU A 223 2.85 0.77 -20.44
CA LEU A 223 3.18 1.24 -21.79
C LEU A 223 4.07 2.49 -21.74
N TYR A 224 3.83 3.37 -20.79
CA TYR A 224 4.67 4.52 -20.53
C TYR A 224 6.10 4.09 -20.13
N LEU A 225 6.26 3.15 -19.19
CA LEU A 225 7.57 2.60 -18.80
C LEU A 225 8.27 1.89 -19.97
N ALA A 226 7.51 1.18 -20.80
CA ALA A 226 8.05 0.51 -21.99
C ALA A 226 8.56 1.51 -23.05
N ARG A 227 7.91 2.66 -23.21
CA ARG A 227 8.40 3.75 -24.10
C ARG A 227 9.72 4.33 -23.57
N MET A 228 9.82 4.54 -22.25
CA MET A 228 11.07 4.97 -21.63
C MET A 228 12.22 3.99 -21.89
N ALA A 229 11.96 2.68 -21.82
CA ALA A 229 12.96 1.66 -22.10
C ALA A 229 13.49 1.73 -23.55
N ARG A 230 12.62 2.05 -24.52
CA ARG A 230 13.00 2.17 -25.93
C ARG A 230 13.84 3.42 -26.23
N SER A 231 13.73 4.45 -25.42
CA SER A 231 14.50 5.71 -25.55
C SER A 231 15.79 5.72 -24.73
N ALA A 232 16.07 4.65 -23.98
CA ALA A 232 17.31 4.52 -23.23
C ALA A 232 18.51 4.39 -24.19
N PRO A 233 19.65 5.03 -23.90
CA PRO A 233 20.87 4.85 -24.68
C PRO A 233 21.36 3.40 -24.59
N PRO A 234 22.04 2.88 -25.63
CA PRO A 234 22.62 1.54 -25.64
C PRO A 234 23.71 1.35 -24.58
#